data_f1852006334ffce655e406d8b841c1e3
#
_entry.id   f1852006334ffce655e406d8b841c1e3
#
_cell.length_a   1.000
_cell.length_b   1.000
_cell.length_c   1.000
_cell.angle_alpha   90.00
_cell.angle_beta   90.00
_cell.angle_gamma   90.00
#
_symmetry.space_group_name_H-M   'P 1'
#
loop_
_entity.id
_entity.type
_entity.pdbx_description
1 polymer ?
#
loop_
_entity_poly.entity_id
_entity_poly.type
_entity_poly.pdbx_seq_one_letter_code
_entity_poly.pdbx_strand_id
1 'polypeptide(L)'
;MSKIKITGTFLDEISHDIPHQNWGKKEWSQDFTYMKQMGIHRVVLIRCGYKNWLTYPSEVLVKQEKAFTPYLDLVSLFLELCEKNQMEFYFGLYDSGRYWTSGNYTEEIRLNKKVIEEVWELYGHSSAFKGWYLSQECNRNAGAIIDLVLGTGRLLQKGFGGKTGVDLTLHRRGEEHFTIHPANRKNNFYKFRPTF
;
A
#
# COMPACT_ATOMS: atom_id res chain seq x y z
N MET A 1 24.55 -23.30 -2.77
CA MET A 1 24.09 -21.91 -2.73
C MET A 1 22.60 -21.89 -3.06
N SER A 2 21.73 -21.47 -2.14
CA SER A 2 20.32 -21.28 -2.42
C SER A 2 20.16 -20.13 -3.43
N LYS A 3 19.48 -20.39 -4.56
CA LYS A 3 19.18 -19.34 -5.53
C LYS A 3 18.20 -18.33 -4.88
N ILE A 4 18.57 -17.07 -4.83
CA ILE A 4 17.67 -15.99 -4.42
C ILE A 4 16.51 -15.95 -5.43
N LYS A 5 15.27 -16.00 -4.93
CA LYS A 5 14.05 -15.89 -5.74
C LYS A 5 13.36 -14.56 -5.41
N ILE A 6 13.00 -13.83 -6.44
CA ILE A 6 12.10 -12.66 -6.30
C ILE A 6 10.68 -13.20 -6.24
N THR A 7 9.98 -12.89 -5.15
CA THR A 7 8.63 -13.43 -4.87
C THR A 7 7.55 -12.36 -4.75
N GLY A 8 7.93 -11.09 -4.81
CA GLY A 8 7.02 -9.96 -4.75
C GLY A 8 7.47 -8.83 -5.66
N THR A 9 6.52 -7.97 -6.02
CA THR A 9 6.76 -6.78 -6.83
C THR A 9 5.88 -5.62 -6.38
N PHE A 10 6.31 -4.39 -6.68
CA PHE A 10 5.50 -3.20 -6.57
C PHE A 10 4.89 -2.84 -7.92
N LEU A 11 3.67 -2.33 -7.90
CA LEU A 11 3.01 -1.70 -9.04
C LEU A 11 2.82 -0.20 -8.74
N ASP A 12 3.24 0.64 -9.67
CA ASP A 12 3.04 2.08 -9.62
C ASP A 12 2.55 2.58 -10.99
N GLU A 13 1.31 3.05 -11.04
CA GLU A 13 0.68 3.50 -12.28
C GLU A 13 0.47 5.02 -12.30
N ILE A 14 0.65 5.70 -11.17
CA ILE A 14 0.24 7.10 -11.03
C ILE A 14 1.33 8.04 -10.54
N SER A 15 2.52 7.56 -10.17
CA SER A 15 3.62 8.44 -9.79
C SER A 15 4.16 9.19 -11.00
N HIS A 16 4.40 10.48 -10.84
CA HIS A 16 4.76 11.40 -11.92
C HIS A 16 6.12 11.12 -12.59
N ASP A 17 6.97 10.38 -11.92
CA ASP A 17 8.32 9.99 -12.36
C ASP A 17 8.36 8.60 -13.02
N ILE A 18 7.22 7.93 -13.11
CA ILE A 18 7.08 6.64 -13.76
C ILE A 18 6.26 6.81 -15.04
N PRO A 19 6.72 6.31 -16.18
CA PRO A 19 5.95 6.36 -17.42
C PRO A 19 4.62 5.61 -17.24
N HIS A 20 3.52 6.32 -17.43
CA HIS A 20 2.19 5.70 -17.43
C HIS A 20 2.07 4.78 -18.62
N GLN A 21 1.62 3.57 -18.37
CA GLN A 21 1.47 2.58 -19.42
C GLN A 21 0.10 2.70 -20.11
N ASN A 22 -0.89 3.29 -19.42
CA ASN A 22 -2.27 3.39 -19.87
C ASN A 22 -2.85 2.04 -20.33
N TRP A 23 -2.47 0.99 -19.62
CA TRP A 23 -2.90 -0.35 -19.93
C TRP A 23 -4.36 -0.58 -19.55
N GLY A 24 -5.04 -1.35 -20.40
CA GLY A 24 -6.35 -1.87 -20.10
C GLY A 24 -6.30 -3.26 -19.48
N LYS A 25 -7.47 -3.86 -19.34
CA LYS A 25 -7.65 -5.21 -18.74
C LYS A 25 -6.81 -6.29 -19.43
N LYS A 26 -6.64 -6.19 -20.77
CA LYS A 26 -5.89 -7.19 -21.55
C LYS A 26 -4.40 -7.18 -21.21
N GLU A 27 -3.79 -6.03 -21.19
CA GLU A 27 -2.36 -5.85 -20.95
C GLU A 27 -2.03 -6.24 -19.50
N TRP A 28 -2.81 -5.76 -18.52
CA TRP A 28 -2.65 -6.16 -17.13
C TRP A 28 -2.82 -7.66 -16.90
N SER A 29 -3.80 -8.29 -17.56
CA SER A 29 -3.99 -9.75 -17.48
C SER A 29 -2.77 -10.52 -17.97
N GLN A 30 -2.13 -10.02 -19.03
CA GLN A 30 -0.92 -10.63 -19.58
C GLN A 30 0.26 -10.45 -18.63
N ASP A 31 0.42 -9.25 -18.05
CA ASP A 31 1.50 -8.94 -17.11
C ASP A 31 1.41 -9.80 -15.84
N PHE A 32 0.22 -9.93 -15.26
CA PHE A 32 -0.01 -10.83 -14.12
C PHE A 32 0.29 -12.29 -14.45
N THR A 33 0.03 -12.72 -15.67
CA THR A 33 0.42 -14.06 -16.14
C THR A 33 1.94 -14.22 -16.15
N TYR A 34 2.67 -13.23 -16.65
CA TYR A 34 4.14 -13.24 -16.64
C TYR A 34 4.70 -13.21 -15.22
N MET A 35 4.16 -12.35 -14.35
CA MET A 35 4.55 -12.32 -12.94
C MET A 35 4.39 -13.70 -12.29
N LYS A 36 3.27 -14.40 -12.54
CA LYS A 36 3.03 -15.76 -12.05
C LYS A 36 4.08 -16.74 -12.56
N GLN A 37 4.41 -16.69 -13.84
CA GLN A 37 5.43 -17.58 -14.46
C GLN A 37 6.83 -17.34 -13.86
N MET A 38 7.15 -16.11 -13.49
CA MET A 38 8.40 -15.74 -12.81
C MET A 38 8.44 -16.15 -11.34
N GLY A 39 7.34 -16.62 -10.77
CA GLY A 39 7.25 -17.04 -9.37
C GLY A 39 6.90 -15.89 -8.40
N ILE A 40 6.44 -14.76 -8.92
CA ILE A 40 5.89 -13.68 -8.11
C ILE A 40 4.52 -14.11 -7.60
N HIS A 41 4.33 -14.03 -6.28
CA HIS A 41 3.06 -14.36 -5.63
C HIS A 41 2.54 -13.24 -4.72
N ARG A 42 3.29 -12.13 -4.61
CA ARG A 42 2.90 -10.95 -3.85
C ARG A 42 2.97 -9.70 -4.71
N VAL A 43 1.88 -8.95 -4.72
CA VAL A 43 1.76 -7.68 -5.44
C VAL A 43 1.46 -6.59 -4.44
N VAL A 44 2.23 -5.53 -4.46
CA VAL A 44 2.04 -4.34 -3.62
C VAL A 44 1.71 -3.16 -4.52
N LEU A 45 0.50 -2.62 -4.43
CA LEU A 45 0.19 -1.33 -5.01
C LEU A 45 0.90 -0.25 -4.17
N ILE A 46 1.83 0.49 -4.75
CA ILE A 46 2.65 1.43 -3.97
C ILE A 46 1.82 2.55 -3.35
N ARG A 47 0.78 3.01 -4.05
CA ARG A 47 -0.20 4.01 -3.56
C ARG A 47 -1.50 3.94 -4.34
N CYS A 48 -2.61 4.11 -3.65
CA CYS A 48 -3.93 4.14 -4.29
C CYS A 48 -4.26 5.49 -4.93
N GLY A 49 -3.55 6.52 -4.52
CA GLY A 49 -3.68 7.89 -5.04
C GLY A 49 -2.44 8.70 -4.73
N TYR A 50 -2.09 9.60 -5.65
CA TYR A 50 -1.03 10.59 -5.50
C TYR A 50 -1.53 11.96 -5.95
N LYS A 51 -1.60 12.91 -5.02
CA LYS A 51 -2.22 14.21 -5.28
C LYS A 51 -3.65 14.03 -5.81
N ASN A 52 -3.89 14.43 -7.08
CA ASN A 52 -5.21 14.33 -7.71
C ASN A 52 -5.40 13.06 -8.57
N TRP A 53 -4.37 12.21 -8.71
CA TRP A 53 -4.44 11.00 -9.52
C TRP A 53 -4.80 9.79 -8.65
N LEU A 54 -5.73 8.95 -9.13
CA LEU A 54 -6.25 7.81 -8.41
C LEU A 54 -6.15 6.52 -9.22
N THR A 55 -6.04 5.39 -8.52
CA THR A 55 -6.11 4.04 -9.11
C THR A 55 -7.48 3.38 -8.96
N TYR A 56 -8.40 3.99 -8.21
CA TYR A 56 -9.79 3.53 -8.02
C TYR A 56 -10.73 4.74 -7.86
N PRO A 57 -12.03 4.59 -8.09
CA PRO A 57 -12.99 5.69 -8.05
C PRO A 57 -13.38 6.08 -6.62
N SER A 58 -12.45 6.66 -5.86
CA SER A 58 -12.65 7.08 -4.48
C SER A 58 -13.61 8.27 -4.36
N GLU A 59 -14.75 8.10 -3.74
CA GLU A 59 -15.66 9.21 -3.44
C GLU A 59 -15.05 10.16 -2.40
N VAL A 60 -14.33 9.62 -1.43
CA VAL A 60 -13.63 10.37 -0.38
C VAL A 60 -12.63 11.35 -0.99
N LEU A 61 -11.76 10.86 -1.86
CA LEU A 61 -10.68 11.67 -2.44
C LEU A 61 -11.20 12.64 -3.51
N VAL A 62 -12.17 12.24 -4.32
CA VAL A 62 -12.85 13.15 -5.26
C VAL A 62 -13.50 14.32 -4.51
N LYS A 63 -14.20 14.05 -3.41
CA LYS A 63 -14.89 15.06 -2.63
C LYS A 63 -13.95 15.97 -1.85
N GLN A 64 -12.92 15.43 -1.20
CA GLN A 64 -12.07 16.18 -0.27
C GLN A 64 -10.83 16.78 -0.93
N GLU A 65 -10.23 16.09 -1.91
CA GLU A 65 -8.99 16.49 -2.56
C GLU A 65 -9.18 16.95 -4.01
N LYS A 66 -10.42 16.94 -4.52
CA LYS A 66 -10.72 17.25 -5.94
C LYS A 66 -9.96 16.32 -6.89
N ALA A 67 -9.77 15.08 -6.49
CA ALA A 67 -9.07 14.09 -7.28
C ALA A 67 -9.88 13.70 -8.53
N PHE A 68 -9.17 13.24 -9.56
CA PHE A 68 -9.77 12.81 -10.82
C PHE A 68 -10.24 11.35 -10.69
N THR A 69 -11.47 11.10 -11.11
CA THR A 69 -11.95 9.71 -11.22
C THR A 69 -11.17 8.99 -12.32
N PRO A 70 -10.56 7.84 -12.03
CA PRO A 70 -9.82 7.09 -13.04
C PRO A 70 -10.76 6.50 -14.10
N TYR A 71 -10.26 6.28 -15.30
CA TYR A 71 -11.01 5.65 -16.40
C TYR A 71 -11.25 4.15 -16.16
N LEU A 72 -10.45 3.53 -15.30
CA LEU A 72 -10.51 2.12 -14.94
C LEU A 72 -10.26 1.97 -13.43
N ASP A 73 -11.07 1.16 -12.78
CA ASP A 73 -10.80 0.73 -11.41
C ASP A 73 -9.69 -0.33 -11.41
N LEU A 74 -8.44 0.14 -11.26
CA LEU A 74 -7.28 -0.74 -11.24
C LEU A 74 -7.22 -1.58 -9.97
N VAL A 75 -7.76 -1.11 -8.84
CA VAL A 75 -7.77 -1.88 -7.60
C VAL A 75 -8.67 -3.10 -7.75
N SER A 76 -9.88 -2.93 -8.25
CA SER A 76 -10.79 -4.04 -8.55
C SER A 76 -10.16 -5.03 -9.53
N LEU A 77 -9.55 -4.52 -10.60
CA LEU A 77 -8.88 -5.35 -11.61
C LEU A 77 -7.70 -6.14 -11.00
N PHE A 78 -6.84 -5.49 -10.22
CA PHE A 78 -5.69 -6.17 -9.62
C PHE A 78 -6.08 -7.23 -8.60
N LEU A 79 -7.15 -7.01 -7.84
CA LEU A 79 -7.70 -8.01 -6.94
C LEU A 79 -8.26 -9.21 -7.71
N GLU A 80 -9.05 -8.98 -8.78
CA GLU A 80 -9.52 -10.05 -9.69
C GLU A 80 -8.34 -10.87 -10.25
N LEU A 81 -7.30 -10.19 -10.73
CA LEU A 81 -6.13 -10.83 -11.31
C LEU A 81 -5.28 -11.57 -10.26
N CYS A 82 -5.17 -11.04 -9.04
CA CYS A 82 -4.51 -11.72 -7.93
C CYS A 82 -5.25 -12.99 -7.54
N GLU A 83 -6.59 -12.96 -7.42
CA GLU A 83 -7.39 -14.14 -7.12
C GLU A 83 -7.22 -15.22 -8.20
N LYS A 84 -7.35 -14.84 -9.47
CA LYS A 84 -7.17 -15.74 -10.62
C LYS A 84 -5.78 -16.40 -10.63
N ASN A 85 -4.73 -15.67 -10.27
CA ASN A 85 -3.35 -16.13 -10.28
C ASN A 85 -2.87 -16.68 -8.93
N GLN A 86 -3.72 -16.72 -7.90
CA GLN A 86 -3.38 -17.15 -6.54
C GLN A 86 -2.25 -16.30 -5.94
N MET A 87 -2.33 -14.98 -6.12
CA MET A 87 -1.40 -14.00 -5.59
C MET A 87 -2.00 -13.27 -4.39
N GLU A 88 -1.13 -12.73 -3.56
CA GLU A 88 -1.48 -11.82 -2.45
C GLU A 88 -1.44 -10.38 -2.94
N PHE A 89 -2.42 -9.57 -2.53
CA PHE A 89 -2.46 -8.14 -2.82
C PHE A 89 -2.33 -7.31 -1.55
N TYR A 90 -1.44 -6.33 -1.58
CA TYR A 90 -1.25 -5.33 -0.52
C TYR A 90 -1.60 -3.96 -1.08
N PHE A 91 -2.51 -3.29 -0.41
CA PHE A 91 -3.04 -2.00 -0.84
C PHE A 91 -2.20 -0.85 -0.29
N GLY A 92 -1.62 -0.03 -1.17
CA GLY A 92 -0.91 1.19 -0.81
C GLY A 92 -1.86 2.34 -0.50
N LEU A 93 -1.58 3.05 0.58
CA LEU A 93 -2.41 4.17 1.03
C LEU A 93 -2.27 5.39 0.12
N TYR A 94 -3.12 6.39 0.37
CA TYR A 94 -3.10 7.65 -0.33
C TYR A 94 -1.92 8.51 0.13
N ASP A 95 -1.27 9.16 -0.84
CA ASP A 95 -0.22 10.14 -0.64
C ASP A 95 -0.70 11.50 -1.17
N SER A 96 -0.99 12.43 -0.28
CA SER A 96 -1.45 13.76 -0.67
C SER A 96 -0.38 14.59 -1.38
N GLY A 97 0.90 14.21 -1.25
CA GLY A 97 2.05 14.97 -1.75
C GLY A 97 2.25 16.32 -1.06
N ARG A 98 1.37 16.72 -0.12
CA ARG A 98 1.40 18.03 0.53
C ARG A 98 1.35 17.99 2.05
N TYR A 99 0.44 17.24 2.64
CA TYR A 99 0.25 17.29 4.08
C TYR A 99 1.44 16.73 4.85
N TRP A 100 1.90 15.54 4.49
CA TRP A 100 3.06 14.94 5.15
C TRP A 100 4.38 15.67 4.84
N THR A 101 4.56 16.22 3.63
CA THR A 101 5.74 17.01 3.27
C THR A 101 5.80 18.36 3.97
N SER A 102 4.65 18.94 4.33
CA SER A 102 4.55 20.18 5.11
C SER A 102 4.54 19.96 6.63
N GLY A 103 4.62 18.70 7.09
CA GLY A 103 4.53 18.36 8.52
C GLY A 103 3.12 18.31 9.08
N ASN A 104 2.07 18.45 8.26
CA ASN A 104 0.68 18.34 8.68
C ASN A 104 0.20 16.87 8.71
N TYR A 105 0.87 16.06 9.52
CA TYR A 105 0.62 14.61 9.61
C TYR A 105 -0.79 14.28 10.09
N THR A 106 -1.39 15.13 10.94
CA THR A 106 -2.75 14.93 11.44
C THR A 106 -3.74 14.88 10.28
N GLU A 107 -3.61 15.76 9.31
CA GLU A 107 -4.50 15.80 8.16
C GLU A 107 -4.28 14.62 7.21
N GLU A 108 -3.02 14.23 6.97
CA GLU A 108 -2.69 13.03 6.20
C GLU A 108 -3.30 11.77 6.83
N ILE A 109 -3.17 11.61 8.16
CA ILE A 109 -3.76 10.49 8.90
C ILE A 109 -5.29 10.51 8.83
N ARG A 110 -5.91 11.69 9.03
CA ARG A 110 -7.36 11.86 8.99
C ARG A 110 -7.94 11.46 7.63
N LEU A 111 -7.26 11.85 6.57
CA LEU A 111 -7.68 11.54 5.21
C LEU A 111 -7.51 10.05 4.91
N ASN A 112 -6.34 9.48 5.24
CA ASN A 112 -6.10 8.06 5.05
C ASN A 112 -7.02 7.17 5.88
N LYS A 113 -7.48 7.63 7.07
CA LYS A 113 -8.49 6.90 7.84
C LYS A 113 -9.77 6.70 7.02
N LYS A 114 -10.27 7.75 6.37
CA LYS A 114 -11.48 7.66 5.53
C LYS A 114 -11.25 6.78 4.29
N VAL A 115 -10.07 6.89 3.68
CA VAL A 115 -9.68 6.01 2.56
C VAL A 115 -9.68 4.54 2.99
N ILE A 116 -9.13 4.22 4.15
CA ILE A 116 -9.11 2.86 4.69
C ILE A 116 -10.53 2.32 4.90
N GLU A 117 -11.42 3.13 5.48
CA GLU A 117 -12.82 2.77 5.72
C GLU A 117 -13.54 2.49 4.37
N GLU A 118 -13.40 3.39 3.39
CA GLU A 118 -13.97 3.24 2.04
C GLU A 118 -13.42 2.01 1.30
N VAL A 119 -12.11 1.83 1.29
CA VAL A 119 -11.45 0.70 0.61
C VAL A 119 -11.84 -0.64 1.22
N TRP A 120 -11.96 -0.69 2.55
CA TRP A 120 -12.40 -1.91 3.23
C TRP A 120 -13.84 -2.27 2.90
N GLU A 121 -14.72 -1.29 2.81
CA GLU A 121 -16.10 -1.49 2.38
C GLU A 121 -16.17 -2.00 0.94
N LEU A 122 -15.41 -1.38 0.02
CA LEU A 122 -15.43 -1.73 -1.39
C LEU A 122 -14.73 -3.07 -1.70
N TYR A 123 -13.57 -3.33 -1.10
CA TYR A 123 -12.66 -4.41 -1.53
C TYR A 123 -12.26 -5.40 -0.43
N GLY A 124 -12.59 -5.14 0.82
CA GLY A 124 -12.19 -6.00 1.95
C GLY A 124 -12.73 -7.42 1.90
N HIS A 125 -13.72 -7.68 1.05
CA HIS A 125 -14.29 -9.02 0.82
C HIS A 125 -13.40 -9.91 -0.07
N SER A 126 -12.46 -9.33 -0.84
CA SER A 126 -11.60 -10.09 -1.74
C SER A 126 -10.65 -11.01 -0.98
N SER A 127 -10.58 -12.26 -1.41
CA SER A 127 -9.67 -13.25 -0.83
C SER A 127 -8.20 -12.94 -1.10
N ALA A 128 -7.90 -12.15 -2.12
CA ALA A 128 -6.55 -11.70 -2.46
C ALA A 128 -6.08 -10.54 -1.59
N PHE A 129 -6.97 -9.77 -0.97
CA PHE A 129 -6.61 -8.63 -0.12
C PHE A 129 -5.96 -9.13 1.18
N LYS A 130 -4.65 -8.93 1.35
CA LYS A 130 -3.88 -9.46 2.48
C LYS A 130 -3.43 -8.40 3.48
N GLY A 131 -3.33 -7.15 3.06
CA GLY A 131 -2.88 -6.10 3.96
C GLY A 131 -2.71 -4.75 3.29
N TRP A 132 -2.06 -3.86 4.02
CA TRP A 132 -1.88 -2.47 3.68
C TRP A 132 -0.40 -2.13 3.55
N TYR A 133 -0.09 -1.20 2.68
CA TYR A 133 1.24 -0.62 2.53
C TYR A 133 1.19 0.89 2.80
N LEU A 134 2.11 1.38 3.62
CA LEU A 134 2.25 2.81 3.89
C LEU A 134 3.10 3.46 2.81
N SER A 135 2.48 4.35 2.04
CA SER A 135 3.04 4.90 0.81
C SER A 135 4.08 6.00 1.03
N GLN A 136 4.16 6.53 2.25
CA GLN A 136 5.08 7.63 2.58
C GLN A 136 6.50 7.10 2.78
N GLU A 137 7.43 7.57 1.98
CA GLU A 137 8.85 7.23 2.09
C GLU A 137 9.54 8.08 3.16
N CYS A 138 10.12 7.43 4.17
CA CYS A 138 10.77 8.08 5.29
C CYS A 138 12.28 7.97 5.18
N ASN A 139 12.99 9.06 5.50
CA ASN A 139 14.45 9.06 5.66
C ASN A 139 14.86 9.16 7.13
N ARG A 140 16.17 9.08 7.43
CA ARG A 140 16.72 9.13 8.79
C ARG A 140 16.33 10.37 9.62
N ASN A 141 16.04 11.48 8.94
CA ASN A 141 15.76 12.77 9.58
C ASN A 141 14.25 12.98 9.82
N ALA A 142 13.45 12.00 9.51
CA ALA A 142 12.01 12.08 9.49
C ALA A 142 11.36 11.70 10.84
N GLY A 143 11.92 12.14 11.96
CA GLY A 143 11.41 11.81 13.30
C GLY A 143 9.90 12.01 13.47
N ALA A 144 9.36 13.04 12.88
CA ALA A 144 7.92 13.33 12.92
C ALA A 144 7.08 12.44 11.98
N ILE A 145 7.66 11.82 10.96
CA ILE A 145 6.96 10.85 10.09
C ILE A 145 6.70 9.53 10.84
N ILE A 146 7.46 9.24 11.89
CA ILE A 146 7.19 8.10 12.77
C ILE A 146 5.78 8.23 13.37
N ASP A 147 5.33 9.43 13.71
CA ASP A 147 3.99 9.67 14.23
C ASP A 147 2.91 9.40 13.16
N LEU A 148 3.14 9.75 11.90
CA LEU A 148 2.27 9.40 10.77
C LEU A 148 2.17 7.89 10.61
N VAL A 149 3.32 7.20 10.55
CA VAL A 149 3.39 5.75 10.40
C VAL A 149 2.71 5.03 11.58
N LEU A 150 3.02 5.44 12.81
CA LEU A 150 2.41 4.86 14.02
C LEU A 150 0.92 5.20 14.12
N GLY A 151 0.53 6.42 13.77
CA GLY A 151 -0.86 6.86 13.77
C GLY A 151 -1.71 6.03 12.80
N THR A 152 -1.26 5.88 11.56
CA THR A 152 -1.95 5.09 10.54
C THR A 152 -1.92 3.59 10.87
N GLY A 153 -0.79 3.07 11.34
CA GLY A 153 -0.68 1.68 11.78
C GLY A 153 -1.63 1.33 12.93
N ARG A 154 -1.81 2.23 13.91
CA ARG A 154 -2.79 2.06 15.00
C ARG A 154 -4.23 2.04 14.50
N LEU A 155 -4.57 2.83 13.47
CA LEU A 155 -5.89 2.79 12.85
C LEU A 155 -6.15 1.44 12.20
N LEU A 156 -5.19 0.93 11.43
CA LEU A 156 -5.29 -0.37 10.78
C LEU A 156 -5.45 -1.52 11.78
N GLN A 157 -4.76 -1.47 12.92
CA GLN A 157 -4.88 -2.50 13.96
C GLN A 157 -6.22 -2.47 14.71
N LYS A 158 -6.81 -1.30 14.92
CA LYS A 158 -8.06 -1.15 15.69
C LYS A 158 -9.31 -1.51 14.88
N GLY A 159 -9.28 -1.32 13.55
CA GLY A 159 -10.49 -1.36 12.72
C GLY A 159 -10.84 -2.72 12.10
N PHE A 160 -9.89 -3.63 11.93
CA PHE A 160 -10.03 -4.72 10.97
C PHE A 160 -9.74 -6.12 11.54
N GLY A 161 -10.20 -6.39 12.73
CA GLY A 161 -10.49 -7.73 13.28
C GLY A 161 -9.52 -8.86 12.88
N GLY A 162 -8.22 -8.72 13.11
CA GLY A 162 -7.29 -9.86 13.08
C GLY A 162 -6.84 -10.37 11.70
N LYS A 163 -7.32 -9.82 10.59
CA LYS A 163 -6.86 -10.16 9.23
C LYS A 163 -5.74 -9.24 8.70
N THR A 164 -5.31 -8.28 9.47
CA THR A 164 -4.27 -7.33 9.07
C THR A 164 -2.91 -7.81 9.51
N GLY A 165 -2.24 -8.55 8.66
CA GLY A 165 -0.79 -8.53 8.64
C GLY A 165 -0.36 -7.17 8.09
N VAL A 166 -0.15 -6.16 8.94
CA VAL A 166 0.54 -4.94 8.51
C VAL A 166 2.02 -5.28 8.46
N ASP A 167 2.50 -5.67 7.29
CA ASP A 167 3.92 -5.74 7.02
C ASP A 167 4.37 -4.32 6.67
N LEU A 168 4.76 -3.56 7.70
CA LEU A 168 5.38 -2.25 7.55
C LEU A 168 6.84 -2.48 7.14
N THR A 169 7.09 -2.59 5.85
CA THR A 169 8.45 -2.58 5.32
C THR A 169 8.86 -1.13 5.11
N LEU A 170 9.69 -0.61 6.01
CA LEU A 170 10.34 0.68 5.83
C LEU A 170 11.59 0.48 4.98
N HIS A 171 11.55 0.92 3.71
CA HIS A 171 12.74 0.95 2.87
C HIS A 171 13.60 2.14 3.27
N ARG A 172 14.82 1.87 3.70
CA ARG A 172 15.87 2.85 3.90
C ARG A 172 16.79 2.84 2.68
N ARG A 173 17.02 3.96 2.07
CA ARG A 173 18.13 4.13 1.11
C ARG A 173 19.45 3.93 1.85
N GLY A 174 20.07 2.76 1.66
CA GLY A 174 21.33 2.34 2.28
C GLY A 174 21.14 1.46 3.52
N GLU A 175 21.32 0.19 3.34
CA GLU A 175 21.80 -0.86 4.25
C GLU A 175 21.00 -1.32 5.49
N GLU A 176 19.78 -0.90 5.79
CA GLU A 176 19.02 -1.52 6.87
C GLU A 176 17.54 -1.69 6.50
N HIS A 177 17.07 -2.93 6.53
CA HIS A 177 15.66 -3.28 6.41
C HIS A 177 15.02 -3.30 7.79
N PHE A 178 13.92 -2.57 7.97
CA PHE A 178 13.09 -2.67 9.17
C PHE A 178 11.78 -3.36 8.80
N THR A 179 11.52 -4.50 9.39
CA THR A 179 10.24 -5.17 9.30
C THR A 179 9.51 -4.99 10.62
N ILE A 180 8.33 -4.38 10.60
CA ILE A 180 7.47 -4.32 11.78
C ILE A 180 6.50 -5.50 11.67
N HIS A 181 6.76 -6.55 12.43
CA HIS A 181 5.82 -7.67 12.57
C HIS A 181 4.68 -7.29 13.52
N PRO A 182 3.44 -7.71 13.26
CA PRO A 182 2.36 -7.55 14.22
C PRO A 182 2.77 -8.24 15.53
N ALA A 183 2.74 -7.48 16.62
CA ALA A 183 3.08 -7.99 17.93
C ALA A 183 2.15 -9.16 18.29
N ASN A 184 2.73 -10.31 18.62
CA ASN A 184 2.03 -11.43 19.23
C ASN A 184 1.25 -10.90 20.45
N ARG A 185 -0.04 -11.23 20.57
CA ARG A 185 -1.06 -10.65 21.47
C ARG A 185 -0.70 -10.54 22.97
N LYS A 186 0.50 -10.91 23.40
CA LYS A 186 0.92 -10.93 24.80
C LYS A 186 1.85 -9.81 25.26
N ASN A 187 2.41 -9.00 24.35
CA ASN A 187 3.33 -7.92 24.76
C ASN A 187 3.07 -6.63 23.94
N ASN A 188 2.56 -5.61 24.62
CA ASN A 188 2.25 -4.28 24.08
C ASN A 188 3.47 -3.41 23.79
N PHE A 189 4.60 -3.96 23.34
CA PHE A 189 5.79 -3.17 23.02
C PHE A 189 6.33 -3.53 21.65
N TYR A 190 6.39 -2.52 20.77
CA TYR A 190 7.16 -2.60 19.53
C TYR A 190 8.65 -2.67 19.87
N LYS A 191 9.28 -3.82 19.68
CA LYS A 191 10.73 -3.92 19.72
C LYS A 191 11.27 -3.67 18.32
N PHE A 192 11.92 -2.54 18.13
CA PHE A 192 12.84 -2.34 17.03
C PHE A 192 14.03 -3.29 17.23
N ARG A 193 14.19 -4.27 16.35
CA ARG A 193 15.44 -5.02 16.26
C ARG A 193 16.10 -4.67 14.94
N PRO A 194 17.28 -4.05 14.94
CA PRO A 194 18.10 -4.03 13.74
C PRO A 194 18.54 -5.46 13.46
N THR A 195 18.29 -5.96 12.27
CA THR A 195 18.93 -7.19 11.76
C THR A 195 20.23 -6.75 11.08
N PHE A 196 21.35 -7.18 11.67
CA PHE A 196 22.68 -7.05 11.08
C PHE A 196 22.86 -8.04 9.93
#